data_45e39e15cd688ca1edf8c2abcb1cd651
#
_entry.id   45e39e15cd688ca1edf8c2abcb1cd651
#
_cell.length_a   1.000
_cell.length_b   1.000
_cell.length_c   1.000
_cell.angle_alpha   90.00
_cell.angle_beta   90.00
_cell.angle_gamma   90.00
#
_symmetry.space_group_name_H-M   'P 1'
#
loop_
_entity.id
_entity.type
_entity.pdbx_description
1 polymer ?
#
loop_
_entity_poly.entity_id
_entity_poly.type
_entity_poly.pdbx_seq_one_letter_code
_entity_poly.pdbx_strand_id
1 'polypeptide(L)'
;TVYAQTVDDIGKIALGVKIEESSSDETQTFRNIIEDKLVKFASQSGYSSFGSGNFNISPNIVINNIDVAEGGMKIVYVARGDIYLTIVDANNGTVFSSVSYPLKGSATKKELAIKNAILNVNYENVSKVFEAAKAKILSYYEAHIDSYFANADASVANGNYDEAITWLMMIPDELTSLHGKAMEKAQIVYNQRDEAIRQQMLEEQRIANNKVLTTANSLLAMHQPQDALKTLWNYQQGENVDQNKQYAALVRKAEQQVS
;
A
#
# COMPACT_ATOMS: atom_id res chain seq x y z
N THR A 1 -15.32 -0.95 -4.64
CA THR A 1 -15.40 -0.17 -3.37
C THR A 1 -13.97 0.08 -2.93
N VAL A 2 -13.54 1.35 -2.96
CA VAL A 2 -12.22 1.72 -2.43
C VAL A 2 -12.38 1.82 -0.91
N TYR A 3 -11.85 0.87 -0.20
CA TYR A 3 -11.77 0.94 1.26
C TYR A 3 -10.56 1.81 1.63
N ALA A 4 -10.72 2.76 2.50
CA ALA A 4 -9.61 3.57 3.03
C ALA A 4 -8.84 2.75 4.07
N GLN A 5 -7.51 2.77 3.98
CA GLN A 5 -6.64 2.21 5.01
C GLN A 5 -6.90 2.95 6.33
N THR A 6 -7.16 2.20 7.40
CA THR A 6 -7.36 2.77 8.74
C THR A 6 -6.05 2.72 9.52
N VAL A 7 -5.93 3.53 10.57
CA VAL A 7 -4.75 3.50 11.47
C VAL A 7 -4.56 2.10 12.08
N ASP A 8 -5.66 1.36 12.29
CA ASP A 8 -5.65 0.00 12.83
C ASP A 8 -5.06 -1.06 11.87
N ASP A 9 -4.83 -0.72 10.59
CA ASP A 9 -4.26 -1.62 9.59
C ASP A 9 -2.74 -1.50 9.47
N ILE A 10 -2.15 -0.49 10.10
CA ILE A 10 -0.69 -0.28 10.09
C ILE A 10 -0.02 -1.40 10.89
N GLY A 11 0.96 -2.06 10.28
CA GLY A 11 1.71 -3.16 10.91
C GLY A 11 1.05 -4.53 10.77
N LYS A 12 -0.21 -4.63 10.32
CA LYS A 12 -0.84 -5.92 10.07
C LYS A 12 -0.34 -6.55 8.77
N ILE A 13 -0.28 -7.88 8.77
CA ILE A 13 0.01 -8.64 7.55
C ILE A 13 -1.13 -8.40 6.55
N ALA A 14 -0.80 -7.86 5.37
CA ALA A 14 -1.78 -7.67 4.31
C ALA A 14 -2.04 -9.00 3.58
N LEU A 15 -3.32 -9.38 3.48
CA LEU A 15 -3.79 -10.59 2.80
C LEU A 15 -4.85 -10.23 1.76
N GLY A 16 -4.48 -10.29 0.48
CA GLY A 16 -5.39 -10.07 -0.64
C GLY A 16 -6.23 -11.32 -0.93
N VAL A 17 -7.38 -11.14 -1.56
CA VAL A 17 -8.17 -12.25 -2.14
C VAL A 17 -7.92 -12.29 -3.64
N LYS A 18 -7.43 -13.42 -4.14
CA LYS A 18 -7.14 -13.61 -5.57
C LYS A 18 -7.89 -14.83 -6.11
N ILE A 19 -8.86 -14.59 -6.96
CA ILE A 19 -9.54 -15.63 -7.70
C ILE A 19 -8.83 -15.81 -9.04
N GLU A 20 -8.21 -16.98 -9.22
CA GLU A 20 -7.49 -17.31 -10.44
C GLU A 20 -8.47 -17.51 -11.61
N GLU A 21 -8.03 -17.19 -12.82
CA GLU A 21 -8.84 -17.43 -14.04
C GLU A 21 -9.11 -18.91 -14.28
N SER A 22 -8.19 -19.77 -13.82
CA SER A 22 -8.30 -21.22 -13.87
C SER A 22 -9.23 -21.83 -12.82
N SER A 23 -9.80 -21.03 -11.92
CA SER A 23 -10.77 -21.50 -10.92
C SER A 23 -12.05 -21.99 -11.60
N SER A 24 -12.80 -22.85 -10.91
CA SER A 24 -14.05 -23.42 -11.42
C SER A 24 -15.08 -22.37 -11.83
N ASP A 25 -16.02 -22.75 -12.68
CA ASP A 25 -17.13 -21.90 -13.14
C ASP A 25 -17.98 -21.39 -11.97
N GLU A 26 -18.16 -22.20 -10.93
CA GLU A 26 -18.88 -21.82 -9.71
C GLU A 26 -18.12 -20.73 -8.96
N THR A 27 -16.79 -20.83 -8.87
CA THR A 27 -15.94 -19.81 -8.24
C THR A 27 -16.05 -18.49 -9.00
N GLN A 28 -16.00 -18.54 -10.33
CA GLN A 28 -16.13 -17.33 -11.15
C GLN A 28 -17.55 -16.73 -11.06
N THR A 29 -18.59 -17.55 -11.09
CA THR A 29 -19.98 -17.10 -11.00
C THR A 29 -20.29 -16.40 -9.68
N PHE A 30 -19.74 -16.88 -8.58
CA PHE A 30 -20.01 -16.34 -7.25
C PHE A 30 -18.84 -15.50 -6.69
N ARG A 31 -17.93 -15.03 -7.56
CA ARG A 31 -16.72 -14.27 -7.22
C ARG A 31 -16.95 -13.23 -6.13
N ASN A 32 -17.87 -12.31 -6.34
CA ASN A 32 -18.10 -11.20 -5.40
C ASN A 32 -18.51 -11.68 -4.01
N ILE A 33 -19.35 -12.71 -3.92
CA ILE A 33 -19.79 -13.27 -2.63
C ILE A 33 -18.62 -13.93 -1.90
N ILE A 34 -17.75 -14.61 -2.64
CA ILE A 34 -16.57 -15.30 -2.09
C ILE A 34 -15.55 -14.27 -1.62
N GLU A 35 -15.27 -13.25 -2.44
CA GLU A 35 -14.35 -12.16 -2.10
C GLU A 35 -14.78 -11.43 -0.84
N ASP A 36 -16.03 -10.96 -0.77
CA ASP A 36 -16.58 -10.26 0.40
C ASP A 36 -16.46 -11.11 1.69
N LYS A 37 -16.74 -12.40 1.56
CA LYS A 37 -16.69 -13.34 2.68
C LYS A 37 -15.26 -13.58 3.17
N LEU A 38 -14.31 -13.77 2.24
CA LEU A 38 -12.90 -14.00 2.57
C LEU A 38 -12.23 -12.75 3.12
N VAL A 39 -12.54 -11.56 2.60
CA VAL A 39 -12.09 -10.27 3.16
C VAL A 39 -12.54 -10.14 4.61
N LYS A 40 -13.82 -10.46 4.90
CA LYS A 40 -14.33 -10.45 6.27
C LYS A 40 -13.60 -11.47 7.18
N PHE A 41 -13.35 -12.69 6.68
CA PHE A 41 -12.65 -13.72 7.44
C PHE A 41 -11.19 -13.37 7.69
N ALA A 42 -10.50 -12.80 6.69
CA ALA A 42 -9.14 -12.29 6.85
C ALA A 42 -9.06 -11.21 7.94
N SER A 43 -9.99 -10.24 7.91
CA SER A 43 -10.09 -9.20 8.94
C SER A 43 -10.36 -9.78 10.34
N GLN A 44 -11.25 -10.76 10.46
CA GLN A 44 -11.52 -11.45 11.74
C GLN A 44 -10.29 -12.20 12.26
N SER A 45 -9.40 -12.64 11.36
CA SER A 45 -8.13 -13.30 11.69
C SER A 45 -6.99 -12.31 11.96
N GLY A 46 -7.27 -11.00 11.96
CA GLY A 46 -6.31 -9.94 12.23
C GLY A 46 -5.37 -9.64 11.06
N TYR A 47 -5.76 -9.98 9.83
CA TYR A 47 -5.08 -9.50 8.63
C TYR A 47 -5.64 -8.15 8.19
N SER A 48 -4.82 -7.35 7.53
CA SER A 48 -5.29 -6.21 6.75
C SER A 48 -5.76 -6.68 5.37
N SER A 49 -6.93 -6.22 4.93
CA SER A 49 -7.42 -6.43 3.56
C SER A 49 -6.94 -5.36 2.59
N PHE A 50 -6.14 -4.40 3.07
CA PHE A 50 -5.66 -3.25 2.31
C PHE A 50 -4.20 -3.39 1.92
N GLY A 51 -3.92 -2.93 0.70
CA GLY A 51 -2.61 -2.89 0.11
C GLY A 51 -2.36 -4.05 -0.85
N SER A 52 -1.37 -3.88 -1.72
CA SER A 52 -0.77 -4.96 -2.51
C SER A 52 0.07 -5.82 -1.56
N GLY A 53 -0.60 -6.63 -0.74
CA GLY A 53 0.08 -7.55 0.17
C GLY A 53 0.89 -8.58 -0.62
N ASN A 54 2.00 -8.99 -0.06
CA ASN A 54 2.81 -10.07 -0.63
C ASN A 54 2.10 -11.43 -0.53
N PHE A 55 0.93 -11.50 0.13
CA PHE A 55 0.20 -12.73 0.38
C PHE A 55 -1.22 -12.66 -0.18
N ASN A 56 -1.66 -13.76 -0.79
CA ASN A 56 -3.02 -13.89 -1.30
C ASN A 56 -3.67 -15.16 -0.78
N ILE A 57 -4.98 -15.06 -0.50
CA ILE A 57 -5.82 -16.24 -0.34
C ILE A 57 -6.55 -16.51 -1.67
N SER A 58 -6.35 -17.73 -2.18
CA SER A 58 -6.97 -18.19 -3.44
C SER A 58 -8.05 -19.23 -3.12
N PRO A 59 -9.32 -18.91 -3.36
CA PRO A 59 -10.43 -19.85 -3.24
C PRO A 59 -10.65 -20.65 -4.53
N ASN A 60 -11.05 -21.91 -4.37
CA ASN A 60 -11.62 -22.70 -5.47
C ASN A 60 -12.77 -23.56 -4.94
N ILE A 61 -13.92 -23.49 -5.61
CA ILE A 61 -15.14 -24.22 -5.22
C ILE A 61 -15.39 -25.33 -6.26
N VAL A 62 -15.60 -26.52 -5.78
CA VAL A 62 -15.95 -27.68 -6.62
C VAL A 62 -17.27 -28.24 -6.16
N ILE A 63 -18.31 -28.19 -7.00
CA ILE A 63 -19.59 -28.83 -6.73
C ILE A 63 -19.55 -30.27 -7.26
N ASN A 64 -19.56 -31.21 -6.32
CA ASN A 64 -19.44 -32.64 -6.63
C ASN A 64 -20.77 -33.25 -7.04
N ASN A 65 -21.87 -32.79 -6.43
CA ASN A 65 -23.22 -33.34 -6.69
C ASN A 65 -24.32 -32.32 -6.41
N ILE A 66 -25.40 -32.42 -7.18
CA ILE A 66 -26.66 -31.71 -6.94
C ILE A 66 -27.79 -32.73 -6.91
N ASP A 67 -28.20 -33.11 -5.72
CA ASP A 67 -29.30 -34.03 -5.49
C ASP A 67 -30.64 -33.30 -5.65
N VAL A 68 -31.63 -34.03 -6.12
CA VAL A 68 -33.01 -33.56 -6.16
C VAL A 68 -33.81 -34.33 -5.10
N ALA A 69 -34.35 -33.59 -4.14
CA ALA A 69 -35.26 -34.15 -3.16
C ALA A 69 -36.68 -33.74 -3.51
N GLU A 70 -37.51 -34.71 -3.79
CA GLU A 70 -38.96 -34.54 -4.03
C GLU A 70 -39.68 -34.72 -2.68
N GLY A 71 -40.11 -33.61 -2.07
CA GLY A 71 -40.90 -33.59 -0.85
C GLY A 71 -42.25 -32.93 -1.06
N GLY A 72 -43.25 -33.74 -1.42
CA GLY A 72 -44.60 -33.24 -1.63
C GLY A 72 -44.73 -32.36 -2.89
N MET A 73 -45.25 -31.13 -2.75
CA MET A 73 -45.49 -30.22 -3.89
C MET A 73 -44.29 -29.33 -4.27
N LYS A 74 -43.09 -29.52 -3.72
CA LYS A 74 -41.93 -28.70 -4.00
C LYS A 74 -40.69 -29.54 -4.32
N ILE A 75 -40.00 -29.17 -5.39
CA ILE A 75 -38.69 -29.71 -5.73
C ILE A 75 -37.66 -28.91 -4.94
N VAL A 76 -36.75 -29.61 -4.24
CA VAL A 76 -35.62 -29.01 -3.52
C VAL A 76 -34.32 -29.58 -4.07
N TYR A 77 -33.44 -28.71 -4.49
CA TYR A 77 -32.09 -29.05 -4.94
C TYR A 77 -31.15 -28.96 -3.71
N VAL A 78 -30.28 -29.95 -3.54
CA VAL A 78 -29.26 -30.00 -2.52
C VAL A 78 -27.90 -30.06 -3.20
N ALA A 79 -27.17 -28.94 -3.21
CA ALA A 79 -25.81 -28.87 -3.70
C ALA A 79 -24.82 -29.32 -2.63
N ARG A 80 -23.87 -30.17 -3.03
CA ARG A 80 -22.74 -30.64 -2.17
C ARG A 80 -21.44 -30.48 -2.94
N GLY A 81 -20.39 -30.08 -2.24
CA GLY A 81 -19.08 -29.88 -2.82
C GLY A 81 -18.06 -29.55 -1.74
N ASP A 82 -16.96 -28.96 -2.17
CA ASP A 82 -15.88 -28.52 -1.31
C ASP A 82 -15.41 -27.12 -1.71
N ILE A 83 -15.00 -26.32 -0.73
CA ILE A 83 -14.22 -25.10 -0.94
C ILE A 83 -12.78 -25.37 -0.53
N TYR A 84 -11.88 -25.09 -1.44
CA TYR A 84 -10.43 -25.12 -1.21
C TYR A 84 -9.95 -23.70 -1.00
N LEU A 85 -9.25 -23.44 0.09
CA LEU A 85 -8.64 -22.15 0.41
C LEU A 85 -7.14 -22.35 0.55
N THR A 86 -6.36 -21.60 -0.22
CA THR A 86 -4.90 -21.68 -0.19
C THR A 86 -4.33 -20.28 0.00
N ILE A 87 -3.43 -20.11 0.99
CA ILE A 87 -2.72 -18.86 1.24
C ILE A 87 -1.29 -19.01 0.73
N VAL A 88 -0.92 -18.10 -0.19
CA VAL A 88 0.34 -18.14 -0.92
C VAL A 88 1.06 -16.80 -0.89
N ASP A 89 2.38 -16.83 -1.06
CA ASP A 89 3.17 -15.66 -1.44
C ASP A 89 2.85 -15.28 -2.89
N ALA A 90 2.43 -14.04 -3.10
CA ALA A 90 2.04 -13.54 -4.42
C ALA A 90 3.21 -13.47 -5.41
N ASN A 91 4.46 -13.38 -4.91
CA ASN A 91 5.64 -13.17 -5.74
C ASN A 91 6.27 -14.49 -6.21
N ASN A 92 6.27 -15.52 -5.36
CA ASN A 92 6.97 -16.77 -5.64
C ASN A 92 6.09 -18.02 -5.57
N GLY A 93 4.81 -17.87 -5.19
CA GLY A 93 3.85 -18.98 -5.13
C GLY A 93 4.05 -19.95 -3.96
N THR A 94 4.89 -19.60 -2.98
CA THR A 94 5.08 -20.43 -1.78
C THR A 94 3.78 -20.58 -1.02
N VAL A 95 3.37 -21.82 -0.73
CA VAL A 95 2.14 -22.12 0.00
C VAL A 95 2.40 -22.09 1.51
N PHE A 96 1.74 -21.17 2.21
CA PHE A 96 1.79 -21.06 3.67
C PHE A 96 0.75 -21.95 4.35
N SER A 97 -0.44 -22.03 3.79
CA SER A 97 -1.50 -22.90 4.33
C SER A 97 -2.50 -23.27 3.26
N SER A 98 -3.14 -24.44 3.43
CA SER A 98 -4.25 -24.88 2.59
C SER A 98 -5.24 -25.67 3.42
N VAL A 99 -6.52 -25.52 3.12
CA VAL A 99 -7.62 -26.27 3.73
C VAL A 99 -8.69 -26.58 2.70
N SER A 100 -9.36 -27.70 2.87
CA SER A 100 -10.62 -27.98 2.19
C SER A 100 -11.73 -28.08 3.22
N TYR A 101 -12.90 -27.51 2.88
CA TYR A 101 -14.08 -27.57 3.74
C TYR A 101 -15.31 -27.97 2.92
N PRO A 102 -16.10 -28.96 3.41
CA PRO A 102 -17.28 -29.44 2.69
C PRO A 102 -18.37 -28.37 2.64
N LEU A 103 -18.97 -28.23 1.47
CA LEU A 103 -20.08 -27.33 1.20
C LEU A 103 -21.39 -28.10 1.14
N LYS A 104 -22.44 -27.53 1.73
CA LYS A 104 -23.80 -28.02 1.58
C LYS A 104 -24.79 -26.86 1.62
N GLY A 105 -25.67 -26.83 0.61
CA GLY A 105 -26.76 -25.85 0.56
C GLY A 105 -27.97 -26.42 -0.15
N SER A 106 -29.13 -25.89 0.17
CA SER A 106 -30.40 -26.33 -0.46
C SER A 106 -31.25 -25.13 -0.85
N ALA A 107 -31.99 -25.28 -1.94
CA ALA A 107 -32.96 -24.29 -2.44
C ALA A 107 -33.90 -24.90 -3.46
N THR A 108 -34.90 -24.13 -3.89
CA THR A 108 -35.84 -24.52 -4.95
C THR A 108 -35.27 -24.38 -6.38
N LYS A 109 -34.05 -23.84 -6.54
CA LYS A 109 -33.28 -23.70 -7.78
C LYS A 109 -31.85 -24.15 -7.56
N LYS A 110 -31.20 -24.76 -8.57
CA LYS A 110 -29.83 -25.26 -8.49
C LYS A 110 -28.83 -24.19 -8.11
N GLU A 111 -28.85 -23.03 -8.81
CA GLU A 111 -27.95 -21.92 -8.57
C GLU A 111 -28.08 -21.35 -7.15
N LEU A 112 -29.33 -21.27 -6.64
CA LEU A 112 -29.57 -20.83 -5.26
C LEU A 112 -29.09 -21.86 -4.24
N ALA A 113 -29.13 -23.16 -4.55
CA ALA A 113 -28.59 -24.19 -3.68
C ALA A 113 -27.05 -24.07 -3.58
N ILE A 114 -26.37 -23.82 -4.70
CA ILE A 114 -24.92 -23.57 -4.72
C ILE A 114 -24.60 -22.28 -3.93
N LYS A 115 -25.32 -21.19 -4.22
CA LYS A 115 -25.16 -19.92 -3.47
C LYS A 115 -25.31 -20.13 -1.98
N ASN A 116 -26.34 -20.85 -1.54
CA ASN A 116 -26.56 -21.14 -0.13
C ASN A 116 -25.46 -22.01 0.46
N ALA A 117 -24.89 -22.95 -0.30
CA ALA A 117 -23.73 -23.73 0.13
C ALA A 117 -22.53 -22.84 0.45
N ILE A 118 -22.24 -21.85 -0.41
CA ILE A 118 -21.18 -20.87 -0.21
C ILE A 118 -21.48 -19.97 1.01
N LEU A 119 -22.73 -19.49 1.12
CA LEU A 119 -23.13 -18.62 2.24
C LEU A 119 -23.08 -19.33 3.59
N ASN A 120 -23.23 -20.65 3.64
CA ASN A 120 -23.19 -21.45 4.85
C ASN A 120 -21.77 -21.68 5.40
N VAL A 121 -20.71 -21.32 4.66
CA VAL A 121 -19.34 -21.36 5.19
C VAL A 121 -19.19 -20.31 6.28
N ASN A 122 -18.87 -20.71 7.48
CA ASN A 122 -18.62 -19.83 8.62
C ASN A 122 -17.12 -19.66 8.88
N TYR A 123 -16.76 -18.60 9.59
CA TYR A 123 -15.37 -18.32 9.96
C TYR A 123 -14.74 -19.47 10.74
N GLU A 124 -15.44 -20.02 11.73
CA GLU A 124 -14.96 -21.11 12.58
C GLU A 124 -14.56 -22.36 11.78
N ASN A 125 -15.23 -22.58 10.63
CA ASN A 125 -14.95 -23.74 9.76
C ASN A 125 -13.58 -23.63 9.06
N VAL A 126 -13.12 -22.40 8.81
CA VAL A 126 -11.94 -22.13 7.99
C VAL A 126 -10.86 -21.32 8.74
N SER A 127 -11.10 -20.91 9.98
CA SER A 127 -10.17 -20.07 10.78
C SER A 127 -8.75 -20.64 10.84
N LYS A 128 -8.63 -21.97 10.93
CA LYS A 128 -7.34 -22.67 11.01
C LYS A 128 -6.42 -22.39 9.82
N VAL A 129 -6.96 -22.12 8.63
CA VAL A 129 -6.10 -21.79 7.47
C VAL A 129 -5.40 -20.46 7.66
N PHE A 130 -6.11 -19.48 8.23
CA PHE A 130 -5.57 -18.15 8.52
C PHE A 130 -4.55 -18.20 9.66
N GLU A 131 -4.87 -18.92 10.75
CA GLU A 131 -3.97 -19.08 11.90
C GLU A 131 -2.66 -19.77 11.51
N ALA A 132 -2.76 -20.90 10.79
CA ALA A 132 -1.60 -21.65 10.32
C ALA A 132 -0.74 -20.87 9.32
N ALA A 133 -1.38 -20.09 8.43
CA ALA A 133 -0.65 -19.22 7.52
C ALA A 133 0.07 -18.11 8.29
N LYS A 134 -0.60 -17.44 9.25
CA LYS A 134 -0.02 -16.37 10.04
C LYS A 134 1.27 -16.83 10.74
N ALA A 135 1.24 -17.96 11.42
CA ALA A 135 2.41 -18.49 12.10
C ALA A 135 3.61 -18.71 11.15
N LYS A 136 3.35 -19.27 9.96
CA LYS A 136 4.41 -19.49 8.96
C LYS A 136 4.89 -18.20 8.31
N ILE A 137 3.99 -17.24 8.06
CA ILE A 137 4.33 -15.93 7.52
C ILE A 137 5.22 -15.17 8.52
N LEU A 138 4.90 -15.19 9.81
CA LEU A 138 5.74 -14.56 10.83
C LEU A 138 7.14 -15.20 10.87
N SER A 139 7.23 -16.53 10.85
CA SER A 139 8.53 -17.22 10.77
C SER A 139 9.29 -16.90 9.49
N TYR A 140 8.60 -16.70 8.37
CA TYR A 140 9.20 -16.25 7.11
C TYR A 140 9.81 -14.86 7.24
N TYR A 141 9.08 -13.92 7.86
CA TYR A 141 9.62 -12.56 8.12
C TYR A 141 10.85 -12.62 9.03
N GLU A 142 10.80 -13.40 10.13
CA GLU A 142 11.96 -13.57 11.02
C GLU A 142 13.18 -14.08 10.28
N ALA A 143 13.02 -15.09 9.42
CA ALA A 143 14.11 -15.68 8.65
C ALA A 143 14.71 -14.74 7.58
N HIS A 144 13.93 -13.74 7.11
CA HIS A 144 14.34 -12.84 6.04
C HIS A 144 14.49 -11.38 6.49
N ILE A 145 14.45 -11.14 7.80
CA ILE A 145 14.42 -9.78 8.35
C ILE A 145 15.63 -8.93 7.91
N ASP A 146 16.81 -9.52 7.84
CA ASP A 146 18.02 -8.83 7.42
C ASP A 146 17.91 -8.32 5.98
N SER A 147 17.20 -9.04 5.11
CA SER A 147 16.95 -8.60 3.73
C SER A 147 16.03 -7.38 3.67
N TYR A 148 15.01 -7.31 4.52
CA TYR A 148 14.12 -6.14 4.60
C TYR A 148 14.89 -4.89 5.02
N PHE A 149 15.72 -4.99 6.06
CA PHE A 149 16.56 -3.88 6.50
C PHE A 149 17.61 -3.49 5.45
N ALA A 150 18.25 -4.47 4.80
CA ALA A 150 19.23 -4.21 3.74
C ALA A 150 18.61 -3.52 2.52
N ASN A 151 17.41 -3.93 2.11
CA ASN A 151 16.68 -3.27 1.02
C ASN A 151 16.30 -1.83 1.39
N ALA A 152 15.86 -1.59 2.63
CA ALA A 152 15.59 -0.24 3.11
C ALA A 152 16.86 0.63 3.08
N ASP A 153 18.02 0.11 3.53
CA ASP A 153 19.29 0.82 3.49
C ASP A 153 19.75 1.13 2.07
N ALA A 154 19.60 0.17 1.16
CA ALA A 154 19.90 0.37 -0.25
C ALA A 154 19.01 1.46 -0.89
N SER A 155 17.71 1.46 -0.57
CA SER A 155 16.78 2.49 -1.06
C SER A 155 17.16 3.87 -0.52
N VAL A 156 17.54 4.01 0.76
CA VAL A 156 18.05 5.27 1.33
C VAL A 156 19.31 5.74 0.61
N ALA A 157 20.26 4.83 0.38
CA ALA A 157 21.51 5.16 -0.33
C ALA A 157 21.28 5.68 -1.75
N ASN A 158 20.18 5.27 -2.39
CA ASN A 158 19.75 5.73 -3.71
C ASN A 158 18.84 6.97 -3.67
N GLY A 159 18.53 7.52 -2.49
CA GLY A 159 17.61 8.63 -2.32
C GLY A 159 16.12 8.27 -2.43
N ASN A 160 15.78 6.98 -2.47
CA ASN A 160 14.42 6.46 -2.58
C ASN A 160 13.80 6.28 -1.20
N TYR A 161 13.62 7.38 -0.46
CA TYR A 161 13.17 7.35 0.93
C TYR A 161 11.79 6.70 1.13
N ASP A 162 10.84 6.94 0.24
CA ASP A 162 9.50 6.36 0.35
C ASP A 162 9.51 4.85 0.15
N GLU A 163 10.37 4.33 -0.73
CA GLU A 163 10.59 2.89 -0.90
C GLU A 163 11.23 2.28 0.35
N ALA A 164 12.22 2.95 0.94
CA ALA A 164 12.84 2.52 2.19
C ALA A 164 11.83 2.42 3.33
N ILE A 165 10.96 3.42 3.48
CA ILE A 165 9.87 3.41 4.46
C ILE A 165 8.93 2.23 4.19
N THR A 166 8.59 1.97 2.93
CA THR A 166 7.73 0.84 2.55
C THR A 166 8.33 -0.49 3.00
N TRP A 167 9.62 -0.74 2.77
CA TRP A 167 10.30 -1.95 3.26
C TRP A 167 10.20 -2.12 4.77
N LEU A 168 10.38 -1.05 5.53
CA LEU A 168 10.32 -1.07 7.00
C LEU A 168 8.89 -1.28 7.51
N MET A 169 7.91 -0.66 6.86
CA MET A 169 6.49 -0.77 7.21
C MET A 169 5.88 -2.15 6.90
N MET A 170 6.54 -2.97 6.07
CA MET A 170 6.12 -4.35 5.80
C MET A 170 6.34 -5.30 6.98
N ILE A 171 7.16 -4.93 7.98
CA ILE A 171 7.49 -5.79 9.12
C ILE A 171 6.29 -5.82 10.08
N PRO A 172 5.67 -7.02 10.31
CA PRO A 172 4.46 -7.13 11.10
C PRO A 172 4.61 -6.69 12.57
N ASP A 173 3.56 -6.11 13.13
CA ASP A 173 3.51 -5.65 14.53
C ASP A 173 3.53 -6.81 15.54
N GLU A 174 3.07 -7.99 15.14
CA GLU A 174 3.19 -9.21 15.94
C GLU A 174 4.66 -9.57 16.24
N LEU A 175 5.61 -9.15 15.39
CA LEU A 175 7.06 -9.26 15.65
C LEU A 175 7.55 -8.03 16.43
N THR A 176 6.99 -7.81 17.61
CA THR A 176 7.09 -6.56 18.40
C THR A 176 8.49 -5.95 18.45
N SER A 177 9.53 -6.75 18.72
CA SER A 177 10.91 -6.25 18.81
C SER A 177 11.47 -5.82 17.45
N LEU A 178 11.18 -6.57 16.38
CA LEU A 178 11.65 -6.27 15.02
C LEU A 178 10.88 -5.12 14.42
N HIS A 179 9.56 -5.09 14.65
CA HIS A 179 8.70 -3.98 14.26
C HIS A 179 9.12 -2.67 14.95
N GLY A 180 9.41 -2.70 16.26
CA GLY A 180 9.91 -1.54 16.99
C GLY A 180 11.19 -0.96 16.37
N LYS A 181 12.17 -1.82 16.06
CA LYS A 181 13.41 -1.40 15.37
C LYS A 181 13.13 -0.83 13.98
N ALA A 182 12.18 -1.42 13.25
CA ALA A 182 11.80 -0.93 11.93
C ALA A 182 11.14 0.45 12.01
N MET A 183 10.28 0.69 13.01
CA MET A 183 9.64 1.99 13.22
C MET A 183 10.63 3.07 13.62
N GLU A 184 11.59 2.77 14.52
CA GLU A 184 12.67 3.68 14.86
C GLU A 184 13.49 4.07 13.61
N LYS A 185 13.83 3.09 12.78
CA LYS A 185 14.56 3.32 11.53
C LYS A 185 13.72 4.12 10.53
N ALA A 186 12.44 3.80 10.38
CA ALA A 186 11.51 4.53 9.52
C ALA A 186 11.45 6.02 9.92
N GLN A 187 11.40 6.33 11.22
CA GLN A 187 11.44 7.72 11.70
C GLN A 187 12.72 8.45 11.27
N ILE A 188 13.87 7.77 11.33
CA ILE A 188 15.14 8.35 10.85
C ILE A 188 15.07 8.63 9.34
N VAL A 189 14.53 7.68 8.56
CA VAL A 189 14.38 7.83 7.10
C VAL A 189 13.41 8.97 6.75
N TYR A 190 12.30 9.13 7.48
CA TYR A 190 11.40 10.27 7.34
C TYR A 190 12.14 11.60 7.53
N ASN A 191 12.93 11.71 8.59
CA ASN A 191 13.70 12.93 8.85
C ASN A 191 14.73 13.20 7.74
N GLN A 192 15.39 12.17 7.22
CA GLN A 192 16.32 12.29 6.09
C GLN A 192 15.62 12.75 4.81
N ARG A 193 14.43 12.21 4.52
CA ARG A 193 13.60 12.61 3.39
C ARG A 193 13.24 14.09 3.48
N ASP A 194 12.72 14.50 4.63
CA ASP A 194 12.26 15.87 4.85
C ASP A 194 13.44 16.86 4.73
N GLU A 195 14.63 16.49 5.25
CA GLU A 195 15.84 17.29 5.07
C GLU A 195 16.29 17.35 3.60
N ALA A 196 16.23 16.24 2.87
CA ALA A 196 16.56 16.22 1.44
C ALA A 196 15.62 17.11 0.62
N ILE A 197 14.32 17.07 0.91
CA ILE A 197 13.31 17.95 0.29
C ILE A 197 13.62 19.41 0.62
N ARG A 198 13.92 19.72 1.87
CA ARG A 198 14.28 21.08 2.30
C ARG A 198 15.52 21.59 1.56
N GLN A 199 16.57 20.78 1.45
CA GLN A 199 17.78 21.13 0.73
C GLN A 199 17.53 21.38 -0.75
N GLN A 200 16.70 20.53 -1.39
CA GLN A 200 16.31 20.72 -2.78
C GLN A 200 15.57 22.06 -2.96
N MET A 201 14.61 22.38 -2.12
CA MET A 201 13.86 23.64 -2.18
C MET A 201 14.77 24.86 -2.00
N LEU A 202 15.73 24.80 -1.06
CA LEU A 202 16.70 25.88 -0.86
C LEU A 202 17.61 26.06 -2.08
N GLU A 203 18.04 24.99 -2.71
CA GLU A 203 18.87 25.06 -3.93
C GLU A 203 18.07 25.60 -5.11
N GLU A 204 16.83 25.18 -5.31
CA GLU A 204 15.95 25.73 -6.34
C GLU A 204 15.72 27.24 -6.12
N GLN A 205 15.47 27.68 -4.89
CA GLN A 205 15.34 29.07 -4.53
C GLN A 205 16.65 29.83 -4.81
N ARG A 206 17.80 29.27 -4.46
CA ARG A 206 19.12 29.86 -4.72
C ARG A 206 19.34 30.09 -6.21
N ILE A 207 19.00 29.09 -7.05
CA ILE A 207 19.14 29.18 -8.50
C ILE A 207 18.19 30.26 -9.06
N ALA A 208 16.91 30.26 -8.64
CA ALA A 208 15.92 31.23 -9.06
C ALA A 208 16.36 32.67 -8.70
N ASN A 209 16.81 32.86 -7.45
CA ASN A 209 17.32 34.15 -6.97
C ASN A 209 18.56 34.62 -7.76
N ASN A 210 19.51 33.72 -8.03
CA ASN A 210 20.66 34.06 -8.87
C ASN A 210 20.25 34.59 -10.23
N LYS A 211 19.27 33.96 -10.89
CA LYS A 211 18.76 34.43 -12.18
C LYS A 211 18.19 35.83 -12.08
N VAL A 212 17.38 36.11 -11.03
CA VAL A 212 16.80 37.44 -10.78
C VAL A 212 17.90 38.49 -10.59
N LEU A 213 18.88 38.22 -9.71
CA LEU A 213 19.99 39.14 -9.40
C LEU A 213 20.87 39.41 -10.62
N THR A 214 21.19 38.38 -11.41
CA THR A 214 22.01 38.52 -12.63
C THR A 214 21.27 39.35 -13.68
N THR A 215 19.97 39.09 -13.90
CA THR A 215 19.14 39.84 -14.84
C THR A 215 19.03 41.29 -14.42
N ALA A 216 18.74 41.55 -13.14
CA ALA A 216 18.65 42.93 -12.64
C ALA A 216 19.96 43.69 -12.77
N ASN A 217 21.11 43.04 -12.48
CA ASN A 217 22.42 43.66 -12.64
C ASN A 217 22.72 44.01 -14.12
N SER A 218 22.32 43.13 -15.06
CA SER A 218 22.45 43.38 -16.50
C SER A 218 21.61 44.56 -16.96
N LEU A 219 20.37 44.66 -16.51
CA LEU A 219 19.46 45.78 -16.79
C LEU A 219 20.01 47.12 -16.26
N LEU A 220 20.59 47.12 -15.06
CA LEU A 220 21.28 48.30 -14.51
C LEU A 220 22.49 48.72 -15.33
N ALA A 221 23.26 47.77 -15.87
CA ALA A 221 24.35 48.03 -16.75
C ALA A 221 23.90 48.62 -18.12
N MET A 222 22.69 48.31 -18.55
CA MET A 222 22.03 48.86 -19.76
C MET A 222 21.28 50.18 -19.49
N HIS A 223 21.43 50.77 -18.30
CA HIS A 223 20.71 51.96 -17.87
C HIS A 223 19.17 51.85 -17.93
N GLN A 224 18.67 50.66 -17.54
CA GLN A 224 17.23 50.31 -17.43
C GLN A 224 16.80 50.07 -15.98
N PRO A 225 16.87 51.06 -15.07
CA PRO A 225 16.67 50.86 -13.65
C PRO A 225 15.21 50.49 -13.27
N GLN A 226 14.21 50.94 -14.01
CA GLN A 226 12.81 50.62 -13.74
C GLN A 226 12.52 49.14 -14.03
N ASP A 227 13.11 48.54 -15.09
CA ASP A 227 12.95 47.16 -15.42
C ASP A 227 13.77 46.26 -14.47
N ALA A 228 14.92 46.79 -14.01
CA ALA A 228 15.69 46.13 -12.95
C ALA A 228 14.89 46.00 -11.62
N LEU A 229 14.19 47.10 -11.20
CA LEU A 229 13.34 47.05 -10.03
C LEU A 229 12.18 46.06 -10.17
N LYS A 230 11.50 46.06 -11.34
CA LYS A 230 10.46 45.07 -11.63
C LYS A 230 11.00 43.61 -11.56
N THR A 231 12.21 43.38 -12.07
CA THR A 231 12.85 42.07 -12.02
C THR A 231 13.14 41.67 -10.56
N LEU A 232 13.64 42.60 -9.74
CA LEU A 232 13.96 42.39 -8.33
C LEU A 232 12.71 42.06 -7.49
N TRP A 233 11.50 42.40 -7.89
CA TRP A 233 10.25 42.00 -7.21
C TRP A 233 10.06 40.48 -7.18
N ASN A 234 10.68 39.73 -8.09
CA ASN A 234 10.62 38.28 -8.12
C ASN A 234 11.67 37.62 -7.19
N TYR A 235 12.50 38.43 -6.51
CA TYR A 235 13.47 37.91 -5.54
C TYR A 235 12.75 37.40 -4.29
N GLN A 236 13.07 36.18 -3.88
CA GLN A 236 12.55 35.58 -2.67
C GLN A 236 13.60 35.64 -1.56
N GLN A 237 13.37 36.47 -0.56
CA GLN A 237 14.28 36.54 0.59
C GLN A 237 14.29 35.19 1.31
N GLY A 238 15.49 34.65 1.57
CA GLY A 238 15.71 33.36 2.17
C GLY A 238 16.91 33.32 3.10
N GLU A 239 17.38 32.13 3.42
CA GLU A 239 18.51 31.90 4.33
C GLU A 239 19.87 32.32 3.75
N ASN A 240 20.00 32.51 2.43
CA ASN A 240 21.25 32.87 1.79
C ASN A 240 21.60 34.36 2.03
N VAL A 241 22.46 34.58 3.02
CA VAL A 241 22.87 35.94 3.47
C VAL A 241 23.56 36.74 2.33
N ASP A 242 24.34 36.08 1.48
CA ASP A 242 25.08 36.76 0.41
C ASP A 242 24.15 37.21 -0.70
N GLN A 243 23.17 36.40 -1.09
CA GLN A 243 22.12 36.80 -2.05
C GLN A 243 21.26 37.95 -1.50
N ASN A 244 20.91 37.90 -0.22
CA ASN A 244 20.15 38.98 0.44
C ASN A 244 20.93 40.31 0.42
N LYS A 245 22.24 40.29 0.69
CA LYS A 245 23.11 41.48 0.61
C LYS A 245 23.20 42.01 -0.82
N GLN A 246 23.36 41.11 -1.80
CA GLN A 246 23.41 41.47 -3.22
C GLN A 246 22.11 42.09 -3.70
N TYR A 247 20.97 41.52 -3.30
CA TYR A 247 19.64 42.06 -3.57
C TYR A 247 19.52 43.51 -3.04
N ALA A 248 19.84 43.74 -1.77
CA ALA A 248 19.77 45.06 -1.17
C ALA A 248 20.68 46.11 -1.87
N ALA A 249 21.86 45.66 -2.32
CA ALA A 249 22.77 46.52 -3.07
C ALA A 249 22.24 46.91 -4.45
N LEU A 250 21.62 45.94 -5.16
CA LEU A 250 21.00 46.18 -6.48
C LEU A 250 19.78 47.07 -6.39
N VAL A 251 18.93 46.92 -5.39
CA VAL A 251 17.77 47.81 -5.14
C VAL A 251 18.27 49.24 -4.96
N ARG A 252 19.22 49.51 -4.05
CA ARG A 252 19.78 50.86 -3.84
C ARG A 252 20.35 51.46 -5.11
N LYS A 253 21.09 50.66 -5.90
CA LYS A 253 21.68 51.12 -7.16
C LYS A 253 20.63 51.47 -8.19
N ALA A 254 19.54 50.70 -8.28
CA ALA A 254 18.41 50.96 -9.15
C ALA A 254 17.71 52.22 -8.78
N GLU A 255 17.39 52.45 -7.49
CA GLU A 255 16.76 53.65 -6.98
C GLU A 255 17.58 54.92 -7.24
N GLN A 256 18.91 54.85 -7.10
CA GLN A 256 19.82 55.94 -7.41
C GLN A 256 19.86 56.29 -8.90
N GLN A 257 19.62 55.34 -9.78
CA GLN A 257 19.55 55.59 -11.26
C GLN A 257 18.19 56.11 -11.71
N VAL A 258 17.14 55.91 -10.95
CA VAL A 258 15.77 56.46 -11.24
C VAL A 258 15.63 57.90 -10.78
N SER A 259 16.38 58.31 -9.70
CA SER A 259 16.39 59.67 -9.16
C SER A 259 17.10 60.64 -10.06
#